data_d8e76992ab8c282eb6a97628f7165d04
#
_entry.id   d8e76992ab8c282eb6a97628f7165d04
#
_cell.length_a   1.000
_cell.length_b   1.000
_cell.length_c   1.000
_cell.angle_alpha   90.00
_cell.angle_beta   90.00
_cell.angle_gamma   90.00
#
_symmetry.space_group_name_H-M   'P 1'
#
loop_
_entity.id
_entity.type
_entity.pdbx_description
1 polymer ?
#
loop_
_entity_poly.entity_id
_entity_poly.type
_entity_poly.pdbx_seq_one_letter_code
_entity_poly.pdbx_strand_id
1 'polypeptide(L)'
;MAPINTTATENIYRSLIAQLDKLARHNRQGSFRTEERYYEVCKRFCKFLAEEYHLQKLSNISGKHLTAYVEFLQATDKAANTVKTDLAAIRFFHDKMDNAKYRLPDNSELSVELEKRSFGGTDRTWSAEEFDRMFAIAFVSGQNHYACALALVRFAGLRLHECFRIDTATARQALREKAITIKGKGGKVRTVPIEDARISMTLCPLLAKTRNGGKLLVPDNLPTHTAM
;
A
#
# COMPACT_ATOMS: atom_id res chain seq x y z
N MET A 1 18.79 0.58 -37.53
CA MET A 1 18.72 0.09 -36.15
C MET A 1 19.21 -1.35 -36.15
N ALA A 2 20.27 -1.65 -35.41
CA ALA A 2 20.74 -3.01 -35.25
C ALA A 2 19.67 -3.82 -34.47
N PRO A 3 19.47 -5.12 -34.76
CA PRO A 3 18.55 -5.94 -34.00
C PRO A 3 19.01 -5.98 -32.54
N ILE A 4 18.10 -5.61 -31.62
CA ILE A 4 18.33 -5.70 -30.18
C ILE A 4 18.60 -7.18 -29.89
N ASN A 5 19.79 -7.48 -29.39
CA ASN A 5 20.16 -8.84 -29.01
C ASN A 5 19.38 -9.22 -27.74
N THR A 6 18.15 -9.67 -27.93
CA THR A 6 17.16 -9.95 -26.88
C THR A 6 17.71 -10.87 -25.80
N THR A 7 18.57 -11.80 -26.18
CA THR A 7 19.21 -12.77 -25.25
C THR A 7 20.24 -12.09 -24.33
N ALA A 8 21.03 -11.15 -24.84
CA ALA A 8 22.03 -10.44 -24.04
C ALA A 8 21.36 -9.51 -23.01
N THR A 9 20.34 -8.75 -23.42
CA THR A 9 19.57 -7.88 -22.53
C THR A 9 18.85 -8.67 -21.44
N GLU A 10 18.26 -9.80 -21.79
CA GLU A 10 17.60 -10.69 -20.83
C GLU A 10 18.61 -11.25 -19.79
N ASN A 11 19.82 -11.63 -20.21
CA ASN A 11 20.86 -12.10 -19.29
C ASN A 11 21.32 -10.98 -18.34
N ILE A 12 21.45 -9.76 -18.84
CA ILE A 12 21.76 -8.58 -18.01
C ILE A 12 20.64 -8.36 -16.99
N TYR A 13 19.38 -8.34 -17.41
CA TYR A 13 18.24 -8.19 -16.52
C TYR A 13 18.22 -9.25 -15.41
N ARG A 14 18.39 -10.53 -15.77
CA ARG A 14 18.48 -11.63 -14.78
C ARG A 14 19.62 -11.44 -13.78
N SER A 15 20.78 -10.97 -14.25
CA SER A 15 21.90 -10.64 -13.36
C SER A 15 21.57 -9.51 -12.40
N LEU A 16 20.91 -8.43 -12.87
CA LEU A 16 20.49 -7.33 -12.02
C LEU A 16 19.44 -7.77 -10.99
N ILE A 17 18.49 -8.63 -11.38
CA ILE A 17 17.48 -9.19 -10.46
C ILE A 17 18.16 -10.04 -9.38
N ALA A 18 19.11 -10.89 -9.72
CA ALA A 18 19.84 -11.68 -8.73
C ALA A 18 20.59 -10.80 -7.70
N GLN A 19 21.12 -9.64 -8.13
CA GLN A 19 21.74 -8.66 -7.23
C GLN A 19 20.69 -7.99 -6.34
N LEU A 20 19.51 -7.61 -6.91
CA LEU A 20 18.40 -7.02 -6.18
C LEU A 20 17.84 -8.00 -5.14
N ASP A 21 17.67 -9.27 -5.48
CA ASP A 21 17.20 -10.33 -4.57
C ASP A 21 18.12 -10.49 -3.36
N LYS A 22 19.43 -10.41 -3.59
CA LYS A 22 20.40 -10.44 -2.49
C LYS A 22 20.25 -9.25 -1.55
N LEU A 23 20.07 -8.04 -2.09
CA LEU A 23 19.83 -6.83 -1.30
C LEU A 23 18.50 -6.92 -0.53
N ALA A 24 17.42 -7.36 -1.18
CA ALA A 24 16.09 -7.43 -0.58
C ALA A 24 16.02 -8.41 0.61
N ARG A 25 16.71 -9.55 0.53
CA ARG A 25 16.77 -10.54 1.62
C ARG A 25 17.34 -9.98 2.92
N HIS A 26 18.27 -9.06 2.86
CA HIS A 26 18.99 -8.52 4.03
C HIS A 26 18.42 -7.19 4.53
N ASN A 27 17.47 -6.59 3.82
CA ASN A 27 17.00 -5.24 4.09
C ASN A 27 15.48 -5.16 4.26
N ARG A 28 14.95 -5.90 5.22
CA ARG A 28 13.54 -5.85 5.59
C ARG A 28 13.28 -4.65 6.49
N GLN A 29 12.65 -3.61 5.96
CA GLN A 29 12.18 -2.46 6.74
C GLN A 29 10.80 -2.03 6.26
N GLY A 30 9.88 -1.83 7.20
CA GLY A 30 8.55 -1.33 6.92
C GLY A 30 7.46 -2.39 6.93
N SER A 31 6.35 -2.13 6.25
CA SER A 31 5.30 -3.11 6.09
C SER A 31 5.60 -4.02 4.90
N PHE A 32 5.13 -5.27 4.96
CA PHE A 32 5.24 -6.23 3.86
C PHE A 32 4.85 -5.62 2.49
N ARG A 33 3.74 -4.88 2.43
CA ARG A 33 3.29 -4.21 1.19
C ARG A 33 4.22 -3.09 0.72
N THR A 34 4.93 -2.43 1.63
CA THR A 34 5.92 -1.41 1.26
C THR A 34 7.15 -2.07 0.64
N GLU A 35 7.61 -3.17 1.24
CA GLU A 35 8.74 -3.95 0.71
C GLU A 35 8.42 -4.51 -0.67
N GLU A 36 7.26 -5.14 -0.84
CA GLU A 36 6.80 -5.66 -2.12
C GLU A 36 6.74 -4.56 -3.18
N ARG A 37 6.13 -3.42 -2.85
CA ARG A 37 6.05 -2.28 -3.78
C ARG A 37 7.43 -1.75 -4.17
N TYR A 38 8.35 -1.61 -3.22
CA TYR A 38 9.69 -1.12 -3.49
C TYR A 38 10.49 -2.11 -4.35
N TYR A 39 10.33 -3.39 -4.09
CA TYR A 39 10.94 -4.44 -4.89
C TYR A 39 10.42 -4.41 -6.34
N GLU A 40 9.10 -4.32 -6.55
CA GLU A 40 8.52 -4.24 -7.89
C GLU A 40 8.95 -2.97 -8.66
N VAL A 41 9.11 -1.84 -7.97
CA VAL A 41 9.70 -0.63 -8.56
C VAL A 41 11.12 -0.92 -9.05
N CYS A 42 11.96 -1.50 -8.19
CA CYS A 42 13.35 -1.79 -8.54
C CYS A 42 13.47 -2.82 -9.66
N LYS A 43 12.54 -3.78 -9.76
CA LYS A 43 12.47 -4.70 -10.91
C LYS A 43 12.25 -3.95 -12.21
N ARG A 44 11.28 -3.02 -12.25
CA ARG A 44 11.03 -2.19 -13.44
C ARG A 44 12.26 -1.35 -13.81
N PHE A 45 12.91 -0.76 -12.80
CA PHE A 45 14.14 -0.01 -13.01
C PHE A 45 15.28 -0.88 -13.53
N CYS A 46 15.48 -2.10 -13.01
CA CYS A 46 16.44 -3.06 -13.53
C CYS A 46 16.19 -3.40 -15.01
N LYS A 47 14.91 -3.55 -15.39
CA LYS A 47 14.53 -3.79 -16.78
C LYS A 47 14.94 -2.60 -17.65
N PHE A 48 14.60 -1.38 -17.26
CA PHE A 48 15.00 -0.14 -17.94
C PHE A 48 16.54 -0.03 -18.09
N LEU A 49 17.29 -0.32 -17.02
CA LEU A 49 18.75 -0.30 -17.03
C LEU A 49 19.36 -1.33 -17.99
N ALA A 50 18.76 -2.51 -18.09
CA ALA A 50 19.19 -3.55 -18.99
C ALA A 50 18.92 -3.18 -20.46
N GLU A 51 17.76 -2.60 -20.75
CA GLU A 51 17.32 -2.24 -22.09
C GLU A 51 18.06 -1.00 -22.62
N GLU A 52 18.13 0.08 -21.83
CA GLU A 52 18.65 1.36 -22.31
C GLU A 52 20.17 1.54 -22.08
N TYR A 53 20.72 0.88 -21.04
CA TYR A 53 22.10 1.12 -20.63
C TYR A 53 22.98 -0.13 -20.65
N HIS A 54 22.42 -1.29 -20.87
CA HIS A 54 23.12 -2.58 -20.74
C HIS A 54 23.94 -2.69 -19.44
N LEU A 55 23.41 -2.10 -18.35
CA LEU A 55 24.06 -2.01 -17.05
C LEU A 55 24.12 -3.39 -16.38
N GLN A 56 25.31 -3.89 -16.07
CA GLN A 56 25.49 -5.23 -15.52
C GLN A 56 25.57 -5.27 -13.97
N LYS A 57 25.82 -4.13 -13.32
CA LYS A 57 26.02 -4.06 -11.87
C LYS A 57 25.21 -2.91 -11.26
N LEU A 58 24.40 -3.21 -10.24
CA LEU A 58 23.64 -2.19 -9.52
C LEU A 58 24.53 -1.14 -8.87
N SER A 59 25.75 -1.50 -8.46
CA SER A 59 26.73 -0.57 -7.89
C SER A 59 27.18 0.55 -8.86
N ASN A 60 26.92 0.41 -10.15
CA ASN A 60 27.23 1.43 -11.15
C ASN A 60 26.08 2.38 -11.44
N ILE A 61 24.95 2.25 -10.73
CA ILE A 61 23.84 3.21 -10.85
C ILE A 61 24.33 4.60 -10.40
N SER A 62 23.98 5.61 -11.19
CA SER A 62 24.36 7.02 -10.95
C SER A 62 23.20 7.96 -11.25
N GLY A 63 23.38 9.25 -10.98
CA GLY A 63 22.38 10.28 -11.23
C GLY A 63 21.83 10.31 -12.66
N LYS A 64 22.69 10.07 -13.68
CA LYS A 64 22.26 10.02 -15.08
C LYS A 64 21.20 8.96 -15.36
N HIS A 65 21.31 7.79 -14.72
CA HIS A 65 20.33 6.71 -14.88
C HIS A 65 18.99 7.06 -14.20
N LEU A 66 19.07 7.78 -13.07
CA LEU A 66 17.89 8.26 -12.38
C LEU A 66 17.15 9.32 -13.20
N THR A 67 17.88 10.29 -13.75
CA THR A 67 17.33 11.34 -14.63
C THR A 67 16.63 10.72 -15.84
N ALA A 68 17.31 9.85 -16.56
CA ALA A 68 16.74 9.20 -17.74
C ALA A 68 15.52 8.32 -17.41
N TYR A 69 15.50 7.68 -16.22
CA TYR A 69 14.35 6.93 -15.80
C TYR A 69 13.14 7.83 -15.47
N VAL A 70 13.38 9.03 -14.91
CA VAL A 70 12.32 10.02 -14.70
C VAL A 70 11.75 10.49 -16.04
N GLU A 71 12.60 10.83 -16.99
CA GLU A 71 12.19 11.22 -18.35
C GLU A 71 11.36 10.11 -19.02
N PHE A 72 11.78 8.86 -18.90
CA PHE A 72 11.04 7.70 -19.38
C PHE A 72 9.65 7.57 -18.72
N LEU A 73 9.58 7.73 -17.39
CA LEU A 73 8.31 7.65 -16.67
C LEU A 73 7.36 8.79 -17.04
N GLN A 74 7.89 10.02 -17.21
CA GLN A 74 7.11 11.18 -17.65
C GLN A 74 6.63 11.02 -19.09
N ALA A 75 7.47 10.55 -19.99
CA ALA A 75 7.08 10.26 -21.37
C ALA A 75 6.01 9.17 -21.50
N THR A 76 5.86 8.32 -20.47
CA THR A 76 4.78 7.30 -20.37
C THR A 76 3.60 7.74 -19.50
N ASP A 77 3.41 9.03 -19.29
CA ASP A 77 2.30 9.65 -18.53
C ASP A 77 2.16 9.11 -17.10
N LYS A 78 3.25 8.76 -16.43
CA LYS A 78 3.19 8.33 -15.04
C LYS A 78 2.95 9.52 -14.11
N ALA A 79 1.93 9.41 -13.27
CA ALA A 79 1.61 10.44 -12.29
C ALA A 79 2.81 10.83 -11.42
N ALA A 80 2.95 12.12 -11.10
CA ALA A 80 4.05 12.68 -10.30
C ALA A 80 4.26 11.95 -8.96
N ASN A 81 3.17 11.48 -8.33
CA ASN A 81 3.24 10.66 -7.11
C ASN A 81 3.93 9.31 -7.34
N THR A 82 3.70 8.70 -8.49
CA THR A 82 4.33 7.43 -8.87
C THR A 82 5.82 7.64 -9.10
N VAL A 83 6.20 8.63 -9.89
CA VAL A 83 7.61 8.99 -10.15
C VAL A 83 8.37 9.20 -8.84
N LYS A 84 7.84 10.04 -7.93
CA LYS A 84 8.47 10.32 -6.62
C LYS A 84 8.54 9.09 -5.70
N THR A 85 7.59 8.18 -5.81
CA THR A 85 7.62 6.92 -5.05
C THR A 85 8.67 5.97 -5.62
N ASP A 86 8.79 5.89 -6.94
CA ASP A 86 9.77 5.06 -7.61
C ASP A 86 11.19 5.54 -7.30
N LEU A 87 11.44 6.85 -7.32
CA LEU A 87 12.72 7.42 -6.89
C LEU A 87 13.07 7.09 -5.44
N ALA A 88 12.08 7.16 -4.53
CA ALA A 88 12.30 6.81 -3.13
C ALA A 88 12.66 5.33 -2.95
N ALA A 89 12.02 4.44 -3.71
CA ALA A 89 12.31 3.00 -3.68
C ALA A 89 13.72 2.69 -4.21
N ILE A 90 14.11 3.32 -5.33
CA ILE A 90 15.44 3.12 -5.94
C ILE A 90 16.52 3.59 -4.97
N ARG A 91 16.38 4.79 -4.37
CA ARG A 91 17.35 5.30 -3.39
C ARG A 91 17.43 4.41 -2.16
N PHE A 92 16.28 3.93 -1.65
CA PHE A 92 16.24 3.04 -0.50
C PHE A 92 17.13 1.79 -0.70
N PHE A 93 17.03 1.11 -1.84
CA PHE A 93 17.88 -0.05 -2.11
C PHE A 93 19.31 0.35 -2.43
N HIS A 94 19.52 1.47 -3.12
CA HIS A 94 20.85 1.96 -3.42
C HIS A 94 21.64 2.30 -2.16
N ASP A 95 21.04 2.96 -1.18
CA ASP A 95 21.67 3.32 0.09
C ASP A 95 22.03 2.10 0.97
N LYS A 96 21.50 0.92 0.62
CA LYS A 96 21.83 -0.35 1.28
C LYS A 96 22.96 -1.12 0.60
N MET A 97 23.53 -0.59 -0.47
CA MET A 97 24.66 -1.20 -1.14
C MET A 97 25.98 -0.67 -0.59
N ASP A 98 26.75 -1.53 0.08
CA ASP A 98 28.06 -1.16 0.63
C ASP A 98 29.09 -0.78 -0.44
N ASN A 99 28.87 -1.26 -1.68
CA ASN A 99 29.78 -1.08 -2.82
C ASN A 99 29.23 -0.12 -3.89
N ALA A 100 28.26 0.73 -3.55
CA ALA A 100 27.77 1.76 -4.47
C ALA A 100 28.90 2.72 -4.85
N LYS A 101 29.09 2.92 -6.17
CA LYS A 101 30.20 3.80 -6.66
C LYS A 101 29.83 5.27 -6.66
N TYR A 102 28.56 5.58 -6.67
CA TYR A 102 28.07 6.95 -6.81
C TYR A 102 26.98 7.22 -5.77
N ARG A 103 26.95 8.39 -5.21
CA ARG A 103 25.79 8.89 -4.50
C ARG A 103 24.68 9.22 -5.50
N LEU A 104 23.44 8.85 -5.19
CA LEU A 104 22.30 9.28 -5.99
C LEU A 104 21.85 10.71 -5.59
N PRO A 105 21.50 11.56 -6.55
CA PRO A 105 21.03 12.90 -6.26
C PRO A 105 19.65 12.89 -5.58
N ASP A 106 19.37 13.92 -4.80
CA ASP A 106 18.03 14.17 -4.26
C ASP A 106 17.11 14.73 -5.37
N ASN A 107 15.82 14.88 -5.07
CA ASN A 107 14.86 15.38 -6.05
C ASN A 107 15.16 16.80 -6.54
N SER A 108 15.77 17.63 -5.71
CA SER A 108 16.18 19.00 -6.06
C SER A 108 17.49 19.07 -6.84
N GLU A 109 18.26 17.98 -6.81
CA GLU A 109 19.57 17.88 -7.50
C GLU A 109 19.44 17.21 -8.88
N LEU A 110 18.25 16.69 -9.22
CA LEU A 110 18.00 16.08 -10.53
C LEU A 110 18.04 17.16 -11.63
N SER A 111 18.64 16.84 -12.77
CA SER A 111 18.66 17.70 -13.95
C SER A 111 17.33 17.74 -14.73
N VAL A 112 16.32 17.02 -14.28
CA VAL A 112 14.97 16.98 -14.83
C VAL A 112 13.98 17.56 -13.83
N GLU A 113 13.04 18.38 -14.29
CA GLU A 113 12.00 18.93 -13.42
C GLU A 113 10.98 17.84 -13.06
N LEU A 114 10.74 17.69 -11.76
CA LEU A 114 9.73 16.78 -11.25
C LEU A 114 8.40 17.52 -11.10
N GLU A 115 7.38 17.05 -11.77
CA GLU A 115 6.03 17.57 -11.63
C GLU A 115 5.59 17.67 -10.17
N LYS A 116 4.85 18.72 -9.84
CA LYS A 116 4.26 18.87 -8.51
C LYS A 116 3.20 17.79 -8.27
N ARG A 117 3.15 17.26 -7.05
CA ARG A 117 2.05 16.38 -6.66
C ARG A 117 0.74 17.16 -6.72
N SER A 118 -0.21 16.71 -7.51
CA SER A 118 -1.57 17.22 -7.43
C SER A 118 -2.28 16.57 -6.24
N PHE A 119 -2.79 17.39 -5.34
CA PHE A 119 -3.70 16.98 -4.28
C PHE A 119 -5.08 17.49 -4.67
N GLY A 120 -6.07 16.65 -4.55
CA GLY A 120 -7.41 16.91 -5.06
C GLY A 120 -7.61 16.26 -6.43
N GLY A 121 -8.74 16.42 -6.97
CA GLY A 121 -9.22 15.77 -8.18
C GLY A 121 -10.71 15.61 -8.07
N THR A 122 -11.29 14.68 -8.76
CA THR A 122 -12.70 14.34 -8.62
C THR A 122 -12.95 13.84 -7.19
N ASP A 123 -13.81 14.54 -6.45
CA ASP A 123 -14.28 14.06 -5.16
C ASP A 123 -15.09 12.78 -5.38
N ARG A 124 -14.58 11.68 -4.79
CA ARG A 124 -15.21 10.36 -4.83
C ARG A 124 -15.81 9.98 -3.48
N THR A 125 -15.91 10.93 -2.57
CA THR A 125 -16.54 10.74 -1.27
C THR A 125 -18.05 10.63 -1.47
N TRP A 126 -18.64 9.62 -0.88
CA TRP A 126 -20.10 9.49 -0.92
C TRP A 126 -20.77 10.65 -0.18
N SER A 127 -21.83 11.19 -0.75
CA SER A 127 -22.71 12.11 -0.05
C SER A 127 -23.38 11.40 1.14
N ALA A 128 -24.00 12.18 2.01
CA ALA A 128 -24.73 11.61 3.14
C ALA A 128 -25.87 10.69 2.65
N GLU A 129 -26.58 11.13 1.61
CA GLU A 129 -27.70 10.39 1.02
C GLU A 129 -27.25 9.10 0.34
N GLU A 130 -26.13 9.13 -0.37
CA GLU A 130 -25.55 7.92 -0.97
C GLU A 130 -25.13 6.91 0.10
N PHE A 131 -24.48 7.40 1.16
CA PHE A 131 -24.10 6.56 2.30
C PHE A 131 -25.32 5.93 2.97
N ASP A 132 -26.33 6.74 3.32
CA ASP A 132 -27.53 6.26 4.00
C ASP A 132 -28.31 5.23 3.16
N ARG A 133 -28.35 5.43 1.84
CA ARG A 133 -28.95 4.47 0.90
C ARG A 133 -28.18 3.15 0.89
N MET A 134 -26.85 3.19 0.76
CA MET A 134 -26.02 1.99 0.74
C MET A 134 -26.06 1.24 2.07
N PHE A 135 -26.02 1.97 3.19
CA PHE A 135 -26.16 1.40 4.51
C PHE A 135 -27.52 0.69 4.68
N ALA A 136 -28.62 1.33 4.29
CA ALA A 136 -29.96 0.77 4.37
C ALA A 136 -30.08 -0.52 3.53
N ILE A 137 -29.57 -0.51 2.29
CA ILE A 137 -29.58 -1.70 1.41
C ILE A 137 -28.82 -2.84 2.09
N ALA A 138 -27.60 -2.59 2.59
CA ALA A 138 -26.79 -3.62 3.25
C ALA A 138 -27.45 -4.17 4.51
N PHE A 139 -28.09 -3.31 5.29
CA PHE A 139 -28.75 -3.69 6.54
C PHE A 139 -30.04 -4.50 6.30
N VAL A 140 -30.90 -4.03 5.40
CA VAL A 140 -32.20 -4.67 5.08
C VAL A 140 -32.01 -6.02 4.37
N SER A 141 -31.00 -6.12 3.49
CA SER A 141 -30.67 -7.39 2.84
C SER A 141 -29.91 -8.39 3.73
N GLY A 142 -29.76 -8.10 5.02
CA GLY A 142 -29.10 -8.99 5.98
C GLY A 142 -27.57 -9.08 5.83
N GLN A 143 -26.98 -8.23 5.04
CA GLN A 143 -25.53 -8.13 4.84
C GLN A 143 -24.85 -7.37 6.00
N ASN A 144 -25.11 -7.85 7.24
CA ASN A 144 -24.72 -7.15 8.47
C ASN A 144 -23.21 -6.84 8.57
N HIS A 145 -22.33 -7.66 8.00
CA HIS A 145 -20.90 -7.42 7.99
C HIS A 145 -20.52 -6.22 7.14
N TYR A 146 -21.18 -6.00 5.97
CA TYR A 146 -20.96 -4.80 5.16
C TYR A 146 -21.55 -3.55 5.84
N ALA A 147 -22.78 -3.66 6.38
CA ALA A 147 -23.39 -2.57 7.12
C ALA A 147 -22.53 -2.14 8.32
N CYS A 148 -21.98 -3.10 9.07
CA CYS A 148 -21.09 -2.84 10.20
C CYS A 148 -19.77 -2.18 9.76
N ALA A 149 -19.15 -2.65 8.67
CA ALA A 149 -17.95 -2.02 8.12
C ALA A 149 -18.21 -0.57 7.71
N LEU A 150 -19.32 -0.32 7.01
CA LEU A 150 -19.73 1.02 6.61
C LEU A 150 -19.94 1.95 7.82
N ALA A 151 -20.65 1.48 8.85
CA ALA A 151 -20.88 2.24 10.08
C ALA A 151 -19.58 2.58 10.82
N LEU A 152 -18.70 1.60 11.00
CA LEU A 152 -17.41 1.79 11.66
C LEU A 152 -16.48 2.75 10.91
N VAL A 153 -16.43 2.64 9.59
CA VAL A 153 -15.62 3.56 8.76
C VAL A 153 -16.18 4.98 8.82
N ARG A 154 -17.49 5.15 8.67
CA ARG A 154 -18.13 6.48 8.60
C ARG A 154 -18.15 7.19 9.94
N PHE A 155 -18.58 6.51 11.00
CA PHE A 155 -18.89 7.15 12.29
C PHE A 155 -17.79 6.99 13.34
N ALA A 156 -16.94 5.96 13.24
CA ALA A 156 -15.80 5.81 14.13
C ALA A 156 -14.45 6.11 13.43
N GLY A 157 -14.45 6.48 12.15
CA GLY A 157 -13.22 6.81 11.42
C GLY A 157 -12.20 5.69 11.36
N LEU A 158 -12.66 4.43 11.42
CA LEU A 158 -11.79 3.29 11.32
C LEU A 158 -11.35 3.07 9.88
N ARG A 159 -10.08 2.66 9.70
CA ARG A 159 -9.66 2.17 8.39
C ARG A 159 -10.27 0.80 8.14
N LEU A 160 -10.58 0.48 6.90
CA LEU A 160 -11.22 -0.80 6.55
C LEU A 160 -10.48 -2.01 7.15
N HIS A 161 -9.15 -2.06 7.05
CA HIS A 161 -8.37 -3.16 7.63
C HIS A 161 -8.39 -3.21 9.17
N GLU A 162 -8.72 -2.12 9.85
CA GLU A 162 -8.93 -2.09 11.30
C GLU A 162 -10.27 -2.72 11.65
N CYS A 163 -11.31 -2.47 10.85
CA CYS A 163 -12.62 -3.11 11.01
C CYS A 163 -12.51 -4.65 10.94
N PHE A 164 -11.76 -5.18 9.98
CA PHE A 164 -11.55 -6.63 9.83
C PHE A 164 -10.76 -7.29 10.97
N ARG A 165 -10.13 -6.52 11.85
CA ARG A 165 -9.42 -7.04 13.02
C ARG A 165 -10.30 -7.14 14.27
N ILE A 166 -11.48 -6.55 14.26
CA ILE A 166 -12.39 -6.58 15.40
C ILE A 166 -12.88 -8.01 15.64
N ASP A 167 -12.62 -8.51 16.83
CA ASP A 167 -13.11 -9.78 17.32
C ASP A 167 -14.25 -9.61 18.34
N THR A 168 -14.83 -10.70 18.76
CA THR A 168 -15.95 -10.69 19.70
C THR A 168 -15.59 -10.04 21.04
N ALA A 169 -14.35 -10.18 21.52
CA ALA A 169 -13.91 -9.55 22.77
C ALA A 169 -13.84 -8.04 22.64
N THR A 170 -13.19 -7.55 21.59
CA THR A 170 -13.10 -6.13 21.27
C THR A 170 -14.46 -5.49 21.07
N ALA A 171 -15.37 -6.17 20.36
CA ALA A 171 -16.71 -5.65 20.13
C ALA A 171 -17.57 -5.59 21.41
N ARG A 172 -17.51 -6.62 22.27
CA ARG A 172 -18.20 -6.59 23.58
C ARG A 172 -17.67 -5.47 24.48
N GLN A 173 -16.36 -5.28 24.50
CA GLN A 173 -15.75 -4.20 25.25
C GLN A 173 -16.22 -2.84 24.70
N ALA A 174 -16.18 -2.66 23.37
CA ALA A 174 -16.59 -1.43 22.70
C ALA A 174 -18.04 -1.05 23.04
N LEU A 175 -18.96 -2.01 23.03
CA LEU A 175 -20.35 -1.77 23.40
C LEU A 175 -20.55 -1.37 24.87
N ARG A 176 -19.76 -1.93 25.79
CA ARG A 176 -19.80 -1.58 27.22
C ARG A 176 -19.25 -0.18 27.48
N GLU A 177 -18.11 0.11 26.88
CA GLU A 177 -17.35 1.35 27.12
C GLU A 177 -17.80 2.51 26.21
N LYS A 178 -18.69 2.24 25.25
CA LYS A 178 -19.07 3.16 24.18
C LYS A 178 -17.85 3.75 23.43
N ALA A 179 -16.79 2.99 23.39
CA ALA A 179 -15.54 3.35 22.73
C ALA A 179 -14.80 2.11 22.24
N ILE A 180 -14.16 2.18 21.10
CA ILE A 180 -13.37 1.08 20.54
C ILE A 180 -11.89 1.42 20.56
N THR A 181 -11.10 0.53 21.17
CA THR A 181 -9.63 0.62 21.19
C THR A 181 -9.05 -0.24 20.08
N ILE A 182 -8.25 0.36 19.20
CA ILE A 182 -7.67 -0.30 18.05
C ILE A 182 -6.17 -0.01 17.93
N LYS A 183 -5.45 -1.01 17.42
CA LYS A 183 -4.04 -0.90 17.06
C LYS A 183 -3.93 -0.63 15.55
N GLY A 184 -3.55 0.59 15.20
CA GLY A 184 -3.40 1.05 13.83
C GLY A 184 -2.05 0.73 13.20
N LYS A 185 -1.78 1.39 12.06
CA LYS A 185 -0.51 1.28 11.33
C LYS A 185 0.66 1.74 12.23
N GLY A 186 1.76 0.98 12.21
CA GLY A 186 2.95 1.27 13.03
C GLY A 186 2.77 0.96 14.51
N GLY A 187 1.75 0.18 14.89
CA GLY A 187 1.53 -0.25 16.28
C GLY A 187 0.87 0.80 17.17
N LYS A 188 0.52 1.98 16.64
CA LYS A 188 -0.13 3.05 17.42
C LYS A 188 -1.52 2.60 17.87
N VAL A 189 -1.76 2.68 19.18
CA VAL A 189 -3.05 2.38 19.79
C VAL A 189 -3.84 3.69 19.91
N ARG A 190 -5.12 3.66 19.55
CA ARG A 190 -6.05 4.76 19.77
C ARG A 190 -7.41 4.23 20.23
N THR A 191 -8.09 5.02 21.04
CA THR A 191 -9.49 4.77 21.44
C THR A 191 -10.37 5.79 20.76
N VAL A 192 -11.45 5.31 20.15
CA VAL A 192 -12.41 6.12 19.39
C VAL A 192 -13.80 5.92 19.98
N PRO A 193 -14.55 6.99 20.30
CA PRO A 193 -15.92 6.86 20.76
C PRO A 193 -16.82 6.27 19.67
N ILE A 194 -17.83 5.48 20.07
CA ILE A 194 -18.84 4.89 19.19
C ILE A 194 -20.21 5.39 19.62
N GLU A 195 -20.54 6.62 19.23
CA GLU A 195 -21.76 7.31 19.64
C GLU A 195 -22.93 7.03 18.71
N ASP A 196 -22.68 6.74 17.42
CA ASP A 196 -23.73 6.50 16.44
C ASP A 196 -24.40 5.14 16.66
N ALA A 197 -25.73 5.14 16.79
CA ALA A 197 -26.52 3.94 17.05
C ALA A 197 -26.37 2.85 15.97
N ARG A 198 -26.06 3.22 14.73
CA ARG A 198 -25.87 2.27 13.63
C ARG A 198 -24.68 1.32 13.87
N ILE A 199 -23.68 1.76 14.63
CA ILE A 199 -22.57 0.89 15.02
C ILE A 199 -23.08 -0.25 15.94
N SER A 200 -23.83 0.10 17.01
CA SER A 200 -24.35 -0.93 17.92
C SER A 200 -25.42 -1.79 17.25
N MET A 201 -26.28 -1.21 16.42
CA MET A 201 -27.29 -1.95 15.64
C MET A 201 -26.69 -3.05 14.76
N THR A 202 -25.49 -2.81 14.21
CA THR A 202 -24.82 -3.77 13.34
C THR A 202 -23.86 -4.71 14.07
N LEU A 203 -23.21 -4.26 15.16
CA LEU A 203 -22.34 -5.09 15.98
C LEU A 203 -23.10 -6.16 16.76
N CYS A 204 -24.26 -5.85 17.35
CA CYS A 204 -25.03 -6.80 18.17
C CYS A 204 -25.44 -8.06 17.42
N PRO A 205 -26.04 -7.99 16.21
CA PRO A 205 -26.40 -9.20 15.45
C PRO A 205 -25.18 -10.05 15.03
N LEU A 206 -24.05 -9.39 14.73
CA LEU A 206 -22.82 -10.10 14.40
C LEU A 206 -22.23 -10.81 15.62
N LEU A 207 -22.23 -10.17 16.79
CA LEU A 207 -21.82 -10.80 18.05
C LEU A 207 -22.63 -12.03 18.41
N ALA A 208 -23.94 -12.01 18.14
CA ALA A 208 -24.81 -13.14 18.42
C ALA A 208 -24.52 -14.37 17.52
N LYS A 209 -24.01 -14.14 16.32
CA LYS A 209 -23.74 -15.18 15.31
C LYS A 209 -22.27 -15.63 15.28
N THR A 210 -21.36 -14.82 15.80
CA THR A 210 -19.92 -15.12 15.74
C THR A 210 -19.47 -15.93 16.95
N ARG A 211 -18.73 -17.00 16.72
CA ARG A 211 -18.13 -17.80 17.80
C ARG A 211 -17.21 -16.96 18.69
N ASN A 212 -17.06 -17.34 19.94
CA ASN A 212 -16.19 -16.62 20.86
C ASN A 212 -14.73 -16.60 20.37
N GLY A 213 -14.11 -15.42 20.38
CA GLY A 213 -12.77 -15.19 19.80
C GLY A 213 -12.73 -15.05 18.28
N GLY A 214 -13.85 -15.26 17.58
CA GLY A 214 -13.95 -15.08 16.13
C GLY A 214 -13.92 -13.61 15.70
N LYS A 215 -13.50 -13.36 14.46
CA LYS A 215 -13.57 -12.02 13.81
C LYS A 215 -14.99 -11.75 13.34
N LEU A 216 -15.49 -10.53 13.58
CA LEU A 216 -16.87 -10.21 13.24
C LEU A 216 -17.14 -10.06 11.76
N LEU A 217 -16.14 -9.51 11.02
CA LEU A 217 -16.29 -9.15 9.62
C LEU A 217 -15.54 -10.09 8.67
N VAL A 218 -14.98 -11.16 9.18
CA VAL A 218 -14.22 -12.15 8.41
C VAL A 218 -14.84 -13.52 8.61
N PRO A 219 -15.22 -14.23 7.54
CA PRO A 219 -15.67 -15.61 7.66
C PRO A 219 -14.59 -16.49 8.30
N ASP A 220 -15.01 -17.45 9.15
CA ASP A 220 -14.11 -18.34 9.90
C ASP A 220 -13.17 -19.17 9.02
N ASN A 221 -13.55 -19.41 7.77
CA ASN A 221 -12.79 -20.18 6.79
C ASN A 221 -11.80 -19.34 5.96
N LEU A 222 -11.76 -18.00 6.16
CA LEU A 222 -10.90 -17.12 5.40
C LEU A 222 -9.88 -16.42 6.32
N PRO A 223 -8.61 -16.34 5.92
CA PRO A 223 -7.65 -15.49 6.61
C PRO A 223 -7.97 -14.00 6.36
N THR A 224 -7.71 -13.15 7.34
CA THR A 224 -8.06 -11.72 7.31
C THR A 224 -7.51 -10.98 6.08
N HIS A 225 -6.33 -11.36 5.59
CA HIS A 225 -5.72 -10.72 4.41
C HIS A 225 -6.42 -11.09 3.09
N THR A 226 -7.14 -12.20 3.06
CA THR A 226 -7.92 -12.63 1.89
C THR A 226 -9.31 -12.00 1.87
N ALA A 227 -9.84 -11.67 3.06
CA ALA A 227 -11.16 -11.03 3.21
C ALA A 227 -11.14 -9.51 2.93
N MET A 228 -9.96 -8.91 2.84
CA MET A 228 -9.73 -7.49 2.51
C MET A 228 -9.53 -7.27 1.02
#